data_a388e8cc69aa10804a4560ae0faf7488
#
_entry.id   a388e8cc69aa10804a4560ae0faf7488
#
_cell.length_a   1.000
_cell.length_b   1.000
_cell.length_c   1.000
_cell.angle_alpha   90.00
_cell.angle_beta   90.00
_cell.angle_gamma   90.00
#
_symmetry.space_group_name_H-M   'P 1'
#
loop_
_entity.id
_entity.type
_entity.pdbx_description
1 polymer ?
#
loop_
_entity_poly.entity_id
_entity_poly.type
_entity_poly.pdbx_seq_one_letter_code
_entity_poly.pdbx_strand_id
1 'polypeptide(L)'
;MKIHLIDGTYELFRNHFGAPPKKAPDGREVGATLGLLRSLLMLLTSPGVTHVGVAFDHVIESFRNELYTGYKTGEGVDPNLLAQFPLAEEAVSALGVVVWPMVEFEADDALGSAAKRFGKTKSVEQILICSPDKDLAQLVAGDRIVCWDRRREIIINEAGVVEKYGVSPQSIPDWLALVGDSADGFPGIPGWGAKSASVVLSHYGHLEKIPANPAKWQVESISAGRASSLAESLAQRREEAQLYKELATIREDVPLKEKLADLKWQGAYKRLMAFCHELGDEKIPLRIPRWRSS
;
A
#
# COMPACT_ATOMS: atom_id res chain seq x y z
N MET A 1 -16.03 4.55 -14.95
CA MET A 1 -15.18 3.32 -14.93
C MET A 1 -14.50 3.20 -13.58
N LYS A 2 -14.12 1.95 -13.18
CA LYS A 2 -13.35 1.70 -11.97
C LYS A 2 -11.89 1.41 -12.32
N ILE A 3 -10.97 1.85 -11.44
CA ILE A 3 -9.53 1.56 -11.53
C ILE A 3 -9.16 0.70 -10.33
N HIS A 4 -8.34 -0.34 -10.56
CA HIS A 4 -7.79 -1.18 -9.52
C HIS A 4 -6.28 -0.94 -9.44
N LEU A 5 -5.83 -0.40 -8.33
CA LEU A 5 -4.42 -0.16 -8.02
C LEU A 5 -3.96 -1.22 -7.04
N ILE A 6 -3.04 -2.05 -7.47
CA ILE A 6 -2.64 -3.25 -6.73
C ILE A 6 -1.29 -3.03 -6.07
N ASP A 7 -1.22 -3.29 -4.79
CA ASP A 7 0.03 -3.46 -4.06
C ASP A 7 0.63 -4.82 -4.42
N GLY A 8 1.58 -4.79 -5.35
CA GLY A 8 2.25 -5.98 -5.87
C GLY A 8 3.19 -6.61 -4.86
N THR A 9 3.84 -5.78 -4.04
CA THR A 9 4.71 -6.23 -2.96
C THR A 9 3.92 -7.05 -1.95
N TYR A 10 2.81 -6.49 -1.43
CA TYR A 10 1.92 -7.22 -0.52
C TYR A 10 1.41 -8.52 -1.14
N GLU A 11 0.95 -8.49 -2.39
CA GLU A 11 0.46 -9.68 -3.09
C GLU A 11 1.57 -10.75 -3.22
N LEU A 12 2.81 -10.35 -3.49
CA LEU A 12 3.95 -11.25 -3.60
C LEU A 12 4.29 -11.90 -2.24
N PHE A 13 4.42 -11.09 -1.18
CA PHE A 13 4.61 -11.56 0.19
C PHE A 13 3.50 -12.53 0.62
N ARG A 14 2.26 -12.15 0.39
CA ARG A 14 1.10 -12.98 0.73
C ARG A 14 1.13 -14.34 0.05
N ASN A 15 1.51 -14.38 -1.22
CA ASN A 15 1.58 -15.64 -1.95
C ASN A 15 2.78 -16.48 -1.52
N HIS A 16 3.90 -15.86 -1.12
CA HIS A 16 5.07 -16.57 -0.60
C HIS A 16 4.77 -17.29 0.71
N PHE A 17 4.20 -16.58 1.68
CA PHE A 17 3.90 -17.14 3.00
C PHE A 17 2.57 -17.92 3.05
N GLY A 18 1.70 -17.74 2.07
CA GLY A 18 0.36 -18.32 2.05
C GLY A 18 0.25 -19.65 1.30
N ALA A 19 1.29 -20.11 0.62
CA ALA A 19 1.28 -21.33 -0.18
C ALA A 19 2.58 -22.14 0.02
N PRO A 20 2.56 -23.47 -0.22
CA PRO A 20 3.78 -24.25 -0.24
C PRO A 20 4.75 -23.76 -1.33
N PRO A 21 6.09 -23.84 -1.08
CA PRO A 21 7.10 -23.51 -2.06
C PRO A 21 6.91 -24.28 -3.37
N LYS A 22 7.13 -23.62 -4.50
CA LYS A 22 7.11 -24.24 -5.83
C LYS A 22 8.36 -23.88 -6.61
N LYS A 23 9.09 -24.89 -7.05
CA LYS A 23 10.29 -24.72 -7.87
C LYS A 23 10.00 -24.81 -9.35
N ALA A 24 10.64 -23.97 -10.14
CA ALA A 24 10.74 -24.08 -11.58
C ALA A 24 11.64 -25.27 -11.98
N PRO A 25 11.64 -25.70 -13.25
CA PRO A 25 12.52 -26.77 -13.75
C PRO A 25 14.02 -26.53 -13.52
N ASP A 26 14.45 -25.27 -13.46
CA ASP A 26 15.82 -24.85 -13.17
C ASP A 26 16.16 -24.77 -11.66
N GLY A 27 15.20 -25.08 -10.80
CA GLY A 27 15.35 -25.11 -9.33
C GLY A 27 15.05 -23.80 -8.61
N ARG A 28 14.81 -22.69 -9.32
CA ARG A 28 14.44 -21.42 -8.70
C ARG A 28 13.07 -21.52 -7.99
N GLU A 29 12.93 -20.84 -6.86
CA GLU A 29 11.63 -20.68 -6.20
C GLU A 29 10.76 -19.69 -7.00
N VAL A 30 9.54 -20.09 -7.35
CA VAL A 30 8.63 -19.31 -8.22
C VAL A 30 7.18 -19.31 -7.73
N GLY A 31 6.93 -19.90 -6.56
CA GLY A 31 5.59 -20.09 -6.02
C GLY A 31 4.83 -18.80 -5.83
N ALA A 32 5.48 -17.76 -5.29
CA ALA A 32 4.87 -16.45 -5.08
C ALA A 32 4.51 -15.75 -6.40
N THR A 33 5.40 -15.78 -7.38
CA THR A 33 5.18 -15.21 -8.72
C THR A 33 3.99 -15.88 -9.43
N LEU A 34 3.91 -17.20 -9.41
CA LEU A 34 2.80 -17.95 -10.01
C LEU A 34 1.49 -17.73 -9.24
N GLY A 35 1.56 -17.59 -7.92
CA GLY A 35 0.42 -17.23 -7.07
C GLY A 35 -0.12 -15.84 -7.40
N LEU A 36 0.77 -14.87 -7.56
CA LEU A 36 0.43 -13.50 -7.98
C LEU A 36 -0.26 -13.50 -9.36
N LEU A 37 0.31 -14.19 -10.37
CA LEU A 37 -0.30 -14.30 -11.69
C LEU A 37 -1.73 -14.85 -11.64
N ARG A 38 -1.96 -15.90 -10.83
CA ARG A 38 -3.31 -16.49 -10.67
C ARG A 38 -4.26 -15.50 -9.98
N SER A 39 -3.79 -14.80 -8.96
CA SER A 39 -4.56 -13.78 -8.25
C SER A 39 -4.97 -12.63 -9.16
N LEU A 40 -4.02 -12.13 -9.97
CA LEU A 40 -4.29 -11.06 -10.93
C LEU A 40 -5.20 -11.52 -12.07
N LEU A 41 -5.00 -12.73 -12.59
CA LEU A 41 -5.86 -13.27 -13.64
C LEU A 41 -7.31 -13.43 -13.17
N MET A 42 -7.51 -13.88 -11.94
CA MET A 42 -8.83 -13.93 -11.32
C MET A 42 -9.48 -12.54 -11.24
N LEU A 43 -8.71 -11.51 -10.84
CA LEU A 43 -9.19 -10.14 -10.83
C LEU A 43 -9.53 -9.64 -12.23
N LEU A 44 -8.64 -9.82 -13.21
CA LEU A 44 -8.81 -9.35 -14.59
C LEU A 44 -10.00 -10.00 -15.32
N THR A 45 -10.40 -11.19 -14.88
CA THR A 45 -11.58 -11.92 -15.41
C THR A 45 -12.87 -11.60 -14.66
N SER A 46 -12.78 -10.84 -13.56
CA SER A 46 -13.96 -10.44 -12.79
C SER A 46 -14.78 -9.38 -13.53
N PRO A 47 -16.11 -9.43 -13.44
CA PRO A 47 -16.99 -8.45 -14.10
C PRO A 47 -16.65 -7.01 -13.69
N GLY A 48 -16.59 -6.11 -14.67
CA GLY A 48 -16.36 -4.67 -14.43
C GLY A 48 -14.91 -4.26 -14.20
N VAL A 49 -13.97 -5.17 -14.09
CA VAL A 49 -12.54 -4.87 -14.00
C VAL A 49 -11.98 -4.60 -15.40
N THR A 50 -11.50 -3.38 -15.62
CA THR A 50 -10.99 -2.97 -16.94
C THR A 50 -9.66 -2.24 -16.87
N HIS A 51 -9.40 -1.46 -15.82
CA HIS A 51 -8.21 -0.64 -15.65
C HIS A 51 -7.46 -1.10 -14.42
N VAL A 52 -6.21 -1.53 -14.60
CA VAL A 52 -5.39 -2.12 -13.53
C VAL A 52 -3.96 -1.61 -13.64
N GLY A 53 -3.38 -1.23 -12.52
CA GLY A 53 -1.95 -0.96 -12.36
C GLY A 53 -1.43 -1.66 -11.12
N VAL A 54 -0.18 -2.09 -11.14
CA VAL A 54 0.48 -2.82 -10.04
C VAL A 54 1.78 -2.10 -9.70
N ALA A 55 1.98 -1.79 -8.42
CA ALA A 55 3.22 -1.21 -7.93
C ALA A 55 4.02 -2.26 -7.13
N PHE A 56 5.34 -2.19 -7.23
CA PHE A 56 6.27 -3.03 -6.48
C PHE A 56 7.37 -2.19 -5.85
N ASP A 57 7.81 -2.57 -4.66
CA ASP A 57 9.10 -2.15 -4.11
C ASP A 57 10.20 -2.95 -4.81
N HIS A 58 10.63 -2.49 -5.99
CA HIS A 58 11.72 -3.13 -6.74
C HIS A 58 13.00 -3.19 -5.89
N VAL A 59 13.24 -2.14 -5.12
CA VAL A 59 14.19 -2.06 -4.02
C VAL A 59 13.38 -1.78 -2.76
N ILE A 60 13.66 -2.49 -1.67
CA ILE A 60 12.88 -2.34 -0.42
C ILE A 60 13.22 -1.02 0.27
N GLU A 61 14.50 -0.63 0.23
CA GLU A 61 14.96 0.66 0.74
C GLU A 61 14.46 1.80 -0.17
N SER A 62 14.06 2.91 0.46
CA SER A 62 13.54 4.09 -0.23
C SER A 62 14.20 5.36 0.29
N PHE A 63 13.79 6.53 -0.22
CA PHE A 63 14.23 7.82 0.30
C PHE A 63 14.01 7.96 1.82
N ARG A 64 13.07 7.20 2.42
CA ARG A 64 12.81 7.22 3.85
C ARG A 64 13.97 6.70 4.68
N ASN A 65 14.80 5.82 4.12
CA ASN A 65 16.01 5.32 4.78
C ASN A 65 17.09 6.41 4.92
N GLU A 66 17.06 7.43 4.06
CA GLU A 66 17.93 8.61 4.20
C GLU A 66 17.45 9.54 5.32
N LEU A 67 16.14 9.58 5.59
CA LEU A 67 15.55 10.39 6.65
C LEU A 67 15.69 9.73 8.03
N TYR A 68 15.59 8.42 8.11
CA TYR A 68 15.60 7.68 9.36
C TYR A 68 16.27 6.32 9.21
N THR A 69 17.38 6.13 9.91
CA THR A 69 18.20 4.90 9.86
C THR A 69 17.50 3.67 10.42
N GLY A 70 16.47 3.84 11.23
CA GLY A 70 15.63 2.77 11.78
C GLY A 70 14.47 2.36 10.88
N TYR A 71 14.32 2.98 9.69
CA TYR A 71 13.28 2.61 8.75
C TYR A 71 13.50 1.22 8.18
N LYS A 72 12.40 0.55 7.80
CA LYS A 72 12.43 -0.82 7.25
C LYS A 72 13.48 -0.99 6.17
N THR A 73 14.11 -2.16 6.15
CA THR A 73 15.08 -2.55 5.12
C THR A 73 14.77 -3.95 4.61
N GLY A 74 15.48 -4.38 3.57
CA GLY A 74 15.43 -5.75 3.07
C GLY A 74 16.11 -6.78 3.99
N GLU A 75 16.71 -6.34 5.10
CA GLU A 75 17.38 -7.24 6.03
C GLU A 75 16.38 -8.22 6.68
N GLY A 76 16.72 -9.52 6.64
CA GLY A 76 15.86 -10.57 7.18
C GLY A 76 14.73 -11.04 6.27
N VAL A 77 14.53 -10.43 5.10
CA VAL A 77 13.62 -10.95 4.09
C VAL A 77 14.19 -12.22 3.46
N ASP A 78 13.34 -13.24 3.28
CA ASP A 78 13.74 -14.50 2.65
C ASP A 78 14.38 -14.25 1.26
N PRO A 79 15.63 -14.68 1.03
CA PRO A 79 16.28 -14.51 -0.26
C PRO A 79 15.51 -15.11 -1.44
N ASN A 80 14.75 -16.19 -1.22
CA ASN A 80 13.92 -16.79 -2.25
C ASN A 80 12.71 -15.89 -2.61
N LEU A 81 12.25 -15.07 -1.67
CA LEU A 81 11.22 -14.07 -1.94
C LEU A 81 11.82 -12.89 -2.69
N LEU A 82 12.96 -12.34 -2.23
CA LEU A 82 13.65 -11.23 -2.92
C LEU A 82 13.97 -11.56 -4.37
N ALA A 83 14.43 -12.79 -4.65
CA ALA A 83 14.70 -13.24 -6.02
C ALA A 83 13.46 -13.28 -6.91
N GLN A 84 12.24 -13.30 -6.33
CA GLN A 84 10.99 -13.31 -7.10
C GLN A 84 10.46 -11.91 -7.45
N PHE A 85 10.99 -10.83 -6.91
CA PHE A 85 10.53 -9.47 -7.26
C PHE A 85 10.69 -9.17 -8.76
N PRO A 86 11.88 -9.31 -9.37
CA PRO A 86 12.03 -9.09 -10.81
C PRO A 86 11.17 -10.05 -11.65
N LEU A 87 11.03 -11.31 -11.21
CA LEU A 87 10.17 -12.28 -11.88
C LEU A 87 8.69 -11.89 -11.84
N ALA A 88 8.23 -11.37 -10.70
CA ALA A 88 6.85 -10.91 -10.53
C ALA A 88 6.55 -9.69 -11.41
N GLU A 89 7.45 -8.73 -11.48
CA GLU A 89 7.34 -7.57 -12.35
C GLU A 89 7.27 -7.97 -13.83
N GLU A 90 8.15 -8.88 -14.27
CA GLU A 90 8.15 -9.42 -15.63
C GLU A 90 6.86 -10.19 -15.92
N ALA A 91 6.42 -11.03 -14.99
CA ALA A 91 5.18 -11.80 -15.09
C ALA A 91 3.96 -10.91 -15.29
N VAL A 92 3.82 -9.85 -14.46
CA VAL A 92 2.72 -8.88 -14.52
C VAL A 92 2.79 -8.07 -15.82
N SER A 93 3.98 -7.65 -16.22
CA SER A 93 4.19 -6.99 -17.52
C SER A 93 3.81 -7.92 -18.70
N ALA A 94 4.19 -9.20 -18.65
CA ALA A 94 3.82 -10.18 -19.66
C ALA A 94 2.30 -10.47 -19.68
N LEU A 95 1.64 -10.38 -18.52
CA LEU A 95 0.18 -10.44 -18.40
C LEU A 95 -0.52 -9.23 -19.06
N GLY A 96 0.24 -8.22 -19.44
CA GLY A 96 -0.24 -7.01 -20.12
C GLY A 96 -0.83 -5.97 -19.19
N VAL A 97 -0.46 -6.00 -17.92
CA VAL A 97 -0.82 -5.02 -16.89
C VAL A 97 0.32 -4.01 -16.73
N VAL A 98 -0.01 -2.75 -16.46
CA VAL A 98 0.97 -1.72 -16.13
C VAL A 98 1.67 -2.06 -14.82
N VAL A 99 3.00 -1.95 -14.82
CA VAL A 99 3.86 -2.21 -13.66
C VAL A 99 4.63 -0.94 -13.32
N TRP A 100 4.65 -0.59 -12.04
CA TRP A 100 5.45 0.50 -11.47
C TRP A 100 6.48 -0.09 -10.50
N PRO A 101 7.71 -0.42 -10.97
CA PRO A 101 8.80 -0.88 -10.11
C PRO A 101 9.45 0.34 -9.45
N MET A 102 9.33 0.46 -8.14
CA MET A 102 9.84 1.59 -7.39
C MET A 102 11.27 1.32 -6.89
N VAL A 103 12.14 2.31 -7.05
CA VAL A 103 13.54 2.27 -6.62
C VAL A 103 13.84 3.35 -5.59
N GLU A 104 13.45 4.59 -5.87
CA GLU A 104 13.61 5.73 -4.95
C GLU A 104 12.39 5.86 -4.01
N PHE A 105 11.20 5.57 -4.54
CA PHE A 105 9.93 5.61 -3.84
C PHE A 105 9.49 4.19 -3.45
N GLU A 106 8.40 4.10 -2.69
CA GLU A 106 7.76 2.84 -2.36
C GLU A 106 6.54 2.56 -3.24
N ALA A 107 6.09 1.30 -3.26
CA ALA A 107 4.87 0.90 -3.96
C ALA A 107 3.68 1.78 -3.55
N ASP A 108 3.55 2.09 -2.27
CA ASP A 108 2.50 2.92 -1.71
C ASP A 108 2.50 4.34 -2.29
N ASP A 109 3.69 4.92 -2.50
CA ASP A 109 3.84 6.24 -3.11
C ASP A 109 3.38 6.24 -4.58
N ALA A 110 3.66 5.16 -5.32
CA ALA A 110 3.16 4.99 -6.68
C ALA A 110 1.64 4.84 -6.70
N LEU A 111 1.06 4.05 -5.77
CA LEU A 111 -0.40 3.91 -5.63
C LEU A 111 -1.06 5.24 -5.27
N GLY A 112 -0.49 6.01 -4.32
CA GLY A 112 -0.96 7.33 -3.94
C GLY A 112 -0.94 8.32 -5.10
N SER A 113 0.17 8.36 -5.83
CA SER A 113 0.34 9.22 -7.00
C SER A 113 -0.65 8.88 -8.13
N ALA A 114 -0.86 7.58 -8.38
CA ALA A 114 -1.84 7.10 -9.34
C ALA A 114 -3.28 7.46 -8.91
N ALA A 115 -3.61 7.23 -7.65
CA ALA A 115 -4.93 7.55 -7.09
C ALA A 115 -5.23 9.05 -7.20
N LYS A 116 -4.29 9.91 -6.81
CA LYS A 116 -4.42 11.37 -6.92
C LYS A 116 -4.58 11.83 -8.37
N ARG A 117 -3.73 11.31 -9.26
CA ARG A 117 -3.71 11.71 -10.68
C ARG A 117 -4.97 11.29 -11.40
N PHE A 118 -5.34 10.01 -11.30
CA PHE A 118 -6.48 9.47 -12.03
C PHE A 118 -7.81 9.79 -11.36
N GLY A 119 -7.83 9.99 -10.04
CA GLY A 119 -9.02 10.38 -9.28
C GLY A 119 -9.61 11.74 -9.68
N LYS A 120 -8.81 12.62 -10.31
CA LYS A 120 -9.28 13.90 -10.85
C LYS A 120 -10.06 13.74 -12.17
N THR A 121 -9.99 12.59 -12.82
CA THR A 121 -10.61 12.36 -14.12
C THR A 121 -12.10 12.09 -13.97
N LYS A 122 -12.95 12.86 -14.65
CA LYS A 122 -14.42 12.78 -14.55
C LYS A 122 -15.00 11.40 -14.91
N SER A 123 -14.38 10.68 -15.85
CA SER A 123 -14.82 9.34 -16.28
C SER A 123 -14.48 8.24 -15.28
N VAL A 124 -13.62 8.51 -14.28
CA VAL A 124 -13.30 7.58 -13.21
C VAL A 124 -14.33 7.73 -12.10
N GLU A 125 -15.11 6.70 -11.88
CA GLU A 125 -16.14 6.65 -10.85
C GLU A 125 -15.57 6.27 -9.49
N GLN A 126 -14.64 5.29 -9.50
CA GLN A 126 -14.05 4.77 -8.29
C GLN A 126 -12.64 4.26 -8.53
N ILE A 127 -11.76 4.44 -7.57
CA ILE A 127 -10.43 3.83 -7.47
C ILE A 127 -10.43 2.90 -6.27
N LEU A 128 -10.07 1.64 -6.51
CA LEU A 128 -9.90 0.63 -5.48
C LEU A 128 -8.40 0.37 -5.29
N ILE A 129 -7.88 0.72 -4.12
CA ILE A 129 -6.51 0.43 -3.73
C ILE A 129 -6.53 -0.96 -3.07
N CYS A 130 -5.96 -1.94 -3.76
CA CYS A 130 -6.04 -3.35 -3.40
C CYS A 130 -4.87 -3.73 -2.48
N SER A 131 -4.96 -3.33 -1.24
CA SER A 131 -4.04 -3.68 -0.14
C SER A 131 -4.78 -3.58 1.19
N PRO A 132 -4.45 -4.41 2.19
CA PRO A 132 -4.93 -4.28 3.57
C PRO A 132 -4.09 -3.32 4.40
N ASP A 133 -3.02 -2.74 3.82
CA ASP A 133 -2.10 -1.88 4.54
C ASP A 133 -2.83 -0.65 5.12
N LYS A 134 -2.50 -0.36 6.38
CA LYS A 134 -3.15 0.73 7.13
C LYS A 134 -2.72 2.11 6.64
N ASP A 135 -1.51 2.21 6.10
CA ASP A 135 -0.94 3.47 5.67
C ASP A 135 -1.69 4.02 4.45
N LEU A 136 -2.14 3.14 3.57
CA LEU A 136 -2.97 3.47 2.42
C LEU A 136 -4.36 4.04 2.79
N ALA A 137 -4.80 3.89 4.05
CA ALA A 137 -6.05 4.49 4.51
C ALA A 137 -6.05 6.03 4.44
N GLN A 138 -4.87 6.67 4.44
CA GLN A 138 -4.73 8.12 4.26
C GLN A 138 -5.18 8.61 2.87
N LEU A 139 -5.16 7.73 1.88
CA LEU A 139 -5.53 8.04 0.49
C LEU A 139 -7.04 7.98 0.24
N VAL A 140 -7.79 7.43 1.19
CA VAL A 140 -9.24 7.25 1.06
C VAL A 140 -9.95 8.61 1.00
N ALA A 141 -10.89 8.74 0.04
CA ALA A 141 -11.67 9.96 -0.15
C ALA A 141 -13.12 9.62 -0.51
N GLY A 142 -14.00 9.77 0.44
CA GLY A 142 -15.42 9.39 0.35
C GLY A 142 -15.58 7.93 -0.08
N ASP A 143 -16.44 7.73 -1.09
CA ASP A 143 -16.62 6.44 -1.77
C ASP A 143 -15.84 6.38 -3.10
N ARG A 144 -15.13 7.45 -3.45
CA ARG A 144 -14.45 7.57 -4.73
C ARG A 144 -13.07 6.91 -4.74
N ILE A 145 -12.30 7.03 -3.66
CA ILE A 145 -11.04 6.31 -3.46
C ILE A 145 -11.21 5.48 -2.20
N VAL A 146 -11.09 4.17 -2.34
CA VAL A 146 -11.34 3.21 -1.26
C VAL A 146 -10.22 2.19 -1.18
N CYS A 147 -9.93 1.67 0.01
CA CYS A 147 -9.07 0.51 0.18
C CYS A 147 -9.91 -0.76 0.04
N TRP A 148 -9.36 -1.80 -0.60
CA TRP A 148 -10.00 -3.09 -0.77
C TRP A 148 -9.08 -4.23 -0.33
N ASP A 149 -9.40 -4.85 0.80
CA ASP A 149 -8.82 -6.15 1.17
C ASP A 149 -9.50 -7.25 0.34
N ARG A 150 -8.85 -7.62 -0.75
CA ARG A 150 -9.37 -8.63 -1.69
C ARG A 150 -9.51 -10.02 -1.07
N ARG A 151 -8.71 -10.34 -0.07
CA ARG A 151 -8.76 -11.65 0.60
C ARG A 151 -9.99 -11.78 1.48
N ARG A 152 -10.32 -10.70 2.21
CA ARG A 152 -11.47 -10.66 3.12
C ARG A 152 -12.73 -10.12 2.45
N GLU A 153 -12.62 -9.64 1.21
CA GLU A 153 -13.67 -8.96 0.47
C GLU A 153 -14.23 -7.72 1.19
N ILE A 154 -13.34 -7.01 1.92
CA ILE A 154 -13.71 -5.83 2.70
C ILE A 154 -13.28 -4.58 1.95
N ILE A 155 -14.24 -3.70 1.66
CA ILE A 155 -13.99 -2.36 1.13
C ILE A 155 -14.10 -1.36 2.28
N ILE A 156 -13.08 -0.51 2.42
CA ILE A 156 -12.99 0.54 3.45
C ILE A 156 -13.05 1.90 2.75
N ASN A 157 -14.14 2.60 2.92
CA ASN A 157 -14.35 3.99 2.53
C ASN A 157 -14.00 4.93 3.69
N GLU A 158 -14.25 6.23 3.54
CA GLU A 158 -13.94 7.22 4.57
C GLU A 158 -14.63 6.93 5.90
N ALA A 159 -15.91 6.55 5.87
CA ALA A 159 -16.64 6.16 7.09
C ALA A 159 -16.00 4.93 7.75
N GLY A 160 -15.58 3.95 6.95
CA GLY A 160 -14.87 2.76 7.43
C GLY A 160 -13.48 3.07 8.02
N VAL A 161 -12.78 4.08 7.49
CA VAL A 161 -11.52 4.56 8.10
C VAL A 161 -11.80 5.17 9.48
N VAL A 162 -12.81 6.03 9.58
CA VAL A 162 -13.19 6.63 10.87
C VAL A 162 -13.65 5.57 11.86
N GLU A 163 -14.44 4.59 11.44
CA GLU A 163 -14.86 3.47 12.29
C GLU A 163 -13.67 2.65 12.81
N LYS A 164 -12.71 2.36 11.93
CA LYS A 164 -11.58 1.49 12.25
C LYS A 164 -10.50 2.18 13.10
N TYR A 165 -10.16 3.44 12.78
CA TYR A 165 -9.04 4.15 13.38
C TYR A 165 -9.46 5.30 14.32
N GLY A 166 -10.72 5.70 14.30
CA GLY A 166 -11.24 6.82 15.09
C GLY A 166 -10.79 8.20 14.59
N VAL A 167 -10.21 8.29 13.40
CA VAL A 167 -9.71 9.51 12.78
C VAL A 167 -10.06 9.57 11.30
N SER A 168 -10.06 10.77 10.73
CA SER A 168 -10.24 10.93 9.28
C SER A 168 -9.02 10.40 8.50
N PRO A 169 -9.17 10.06 7.20
CA PRO A 169 -8.04 9.65 6.36
C PRO A 169 -6.84 10.59 6.43
N GLN A 170 -7.08 11.90 6.41
CA GLN A 170 -6.04 12.93 6.46
C GLN A 170 -5.23 12.93 7.76
N SER A 171 -5.77 12.34 8.83
CA SER A 171 -5.10 12.23 10.14
C SER A 171 -4.35 10.91 10.33
N ILE A 172 -4.39 10.00 9.37
CA ILE A 172 -3.71 8.69 9.46
C ILE A 172 -2.19 8.86 9.63
N PRO A 173 -1.48 9.73 8.87
CA PRO A 173 -0.05 9.94 9.11
C PRO A 173 0.25 10.45 10.52
N ASP A 174 -0.57 11.35 11.04
CA ASP A 174 -0.44 11.86 12.41
C ASP A 174 -0.71 10.76 13.46
N TRP A 175 -1.69 9.90 13.18
CA TRP A 175 -2.02 8.77 14.04
C TRP A 175 -0.87 7.77 14.10
N LEU A 176 -0.29 7.41 12.94
CA LEU A 176 0.87 6.53 12.84
C LEU A 176 2.09 7.13 13.55
N ALA A 177 2.34 8.42 13.37
CA ALA A 177 3.43 9.11 14.04
C ALA A 177 3.36 9.02 15.58
N LEU A 178 2.15 9.09 16.13
CA LEU A 178 1.94 8.98 17.59
C LEU A 178 2.01 7.55 18.09
N VAL A 179 1.35 6.62 17.36
CA VAL A 179 1.23 5.21 17.78
C VAL A 179 2.47 4.40 17.46
N GLY A 180 3.17 4.77 16.39
CA GLY A 180 4.27 4.01 15.81
C GLY A 180 3.83 3.00 14.76
N ASP A 181 4.81 2.57 13.99
CA ASP A 181 4.69 1.48 13.04
C ASP A 181 5.89 0.54 13.15
N SER A 182 5.65 -0.63 13.71
CA SER A 182 6.69 -1.64 13.87
C SER A 182 7.11 -2.29 12.54
N ALA A 183 6.22 -2.30 11.53
CA ALA A 183 6.55 -2.82 10.21
C ALA A 183 7.53 -1.89 9.47
N ASP A 184 7.33 -0.58 9.62
CA ASP A 184 8.20 0.45 9.05
C ASP A 184 9.36 0.86 9.98
N GLY A 185 9.39 0.35 11.21
CA GLY A 185 10.53 0.48 12.13
C GLY A 185 10.52 1.72 13.02
N PHE A 186 9.49 2.55 13.04
CA PHE A 186 9.45 3.70 13.94
C PHE A 186 8.51 3.48 15.14
N PRO A 187 8.98 3.84 16.37
CA PRO A 187 8.33 3.39 17.61
C PRO A 187 7.10 4.21 18.02
N GLY A 188 6.86 5.36 17.38
CA GLY A 188 5.87 6.34 17.84
C GLY A 188 6.32 7.12 19.09
N ILE A 189 5.38 7.80 19.73
CA ILE A 189 5.67 8.66 20.88
C ILE A 189 5.29 7.94 22.18
N PRO A 190 6.22 7.85 23.16
CA PRO A 190 5.95 7.13 24.41
C PRO A 190 4.70 7.62 25.13
N GLY A 191 3.90 6.65 25.57
CA GLY A 191 2.63 6.92 26.25
C GLY A 191 1.45 7.15 25.30
N TRP A 192 1.67 7.40 24.02
CA TRP A 192 0.61 7.46 23.03
C TRP A 192 0.30 6.05 22.52
N GLY A 193 -0.97 5.70 22.52
CA GLY A 193 -1.46 4.45 21.93
C GLY A 193 -2.68 4.76 21.07
N ALA A 194 -3.16 3.76 20.33
CA ALA A 194 -4.25 3.92 19.38
C ALA A 194 -5.43 4.72 19.94
N LYS A 195 -5.93 4.36 21.13
CA LYS A 195 -7.07 5.03 21.75
C LYS A 195 -6.82 6.51 22.04
N SER A 196 -5.68 6.86 22.63
CA SER A 196 -5.37 8.26 22.96
C SER A 196 -5.11 9.09 21.70
N ALA A 197 -4.38 8.53 20.74
CA ALA A 197 -4.15 9.17 19.44
C ALA A 197 -5.48 9.45 18.71
N SER A 198 -6.36 8.45 18.62
CA SER A 198 -7.67 8.60 17.97
C SER A 198 -8.51 9.69 18.62
N VAL A 199 -8.62 9.67 19.94
CA VAL A 199 -9.42 10.66 20.68
C VAL A 199 -8.89 12.07 20.50
N VAL A 200 -7.57 12.28 20.57
CA VAL A 200 -6.98 13.62 20.43
C VAL A 200 -7.04 14.08 18.97
N LEU A 201 -6.69 13.21 18.02
CA LEU A 201 -6.68 13.58 16.60
C LEU A 201 -8.09 13.71 16.01
N SER A 202 -9.11 13.01 16.51
CA SER A 202 -10.49 13.26 16.10
C SER A 202 -10.95 14.69 16.41
N HIS A 203 -10.39 15.30 17.46
CA HIS A 203 -10.67 16.68 17.84
C HIS A 203 -9.80 17.70 17.10
N TYR A 204 -8.46 17.46 17.05
CA TYR A 204 -7.51 18.42 16.51
C TYR A 204 -7.13 18.19 15.04
N GLY A 205 -7.38 17.01 14.52
CA GLY A 205 -7.05 16.61 13.15
C GLY A 205 -5.57 16.31 12.95
N HIS A 206 -4.69 17.22 13.30
CA HIS A 206 -3.25 17.14 13.03
C HIS A 206 -2.39 17.42 14.26
N LEU A 207 -1.18 16.86 14.31
CA LEU A 207 -0.21 17.03 15.39
C LEU A 207 0.07 18.51 15.70
N GLU A 208 0.16 19.33 14.66
CA GLU A 208 0.51 20.75 14.76
C GLU A 208 -0.59 21.54 15.47
N LYS A 209 -1.81 21.07 15.47
CA LYS A 209 -2.98 21.71 16.08
C LYS A 209 -3.18 21.31 17.54
N ILE A 210 -2.48 20.29 18.02
CA ILE A 210 -2.57 19.88 19.44
C ILE A 210 -1.90 20.93 20.31
N PRO A 211 -2.64 21.59 21.25
CA PRO A 211 -2.07 22.62 22.10
C PRO A 211 -0.96 22.05 23.00
N ALA A 212 0.16 22.77 23.10
CA ALA A 212 1.26 22.40 24.01
C ALA A 212 0.84 22.45 25.49
N ASN A 213 -0.08 23.36 25.84
CA ASN A 213 -0.62 23.44 27.19
C ASN A 213 -1.82 22.50 27.34
N PRO A 214 -1.73 21.41 28.15
CA PRO A 214 -2.81 20.45 28.32
C PRO A 214 -4.08 21.06 28.96
N ALA A 215 -3.99 22.15 29.68
CA ALA A 215 -5.15 22.86 30.25
C ALA A 215 -6.05 23.48 29.16
N LYS A 216 -5.54 23.60 27.93
CA LYS A 216 -6.30 24.08 26.77
C LYS A 216 -6.92 22.93 25.95
N TRP A 217 -6.71 21.69 26.36
CA TRP A 217 -7.29 20.56 25.63
C TRP A 217 -8.79 20.48 25.87
N GLN A 218 -9.54 20.49 24.77
CA GLN A 218 -11.00 20.40 24.78
C GLN A 218 -11.46 18.97 24.44
N VAL A 219 -10.85 17.98 25.09
CA VAL A 219 -11.06 16.55 24.85
C VAL A 219 -11.64 15.91 26.12
N GLU A 220 -12.95 15.82 26.20
CA GLU A 220 -13.68 15.39 27.42
C GLU A 220 -13.34 13.96 27.88
N SER A 221 -13.00 13.07 26.96
CA SER A 221 -12.70 11.65 27.26
C SER A 221 -11.28 11.39 27.77
N ILE A 222 -10.47 12.44 27.95
CA ILE A 222 -9.11 12.35 28.54
C ILE A 222 -9.06 13.11 29.86
N SER A 223 -8.69 12.41 30.95
CA SER A 223 -8.49 13.08 32.25
C SER A 223 -7.35 14.10 32.22
N ALA A 224 -7.43 15.13 33.05
CA ALA A 224 -6.40 16.19 33.11
C ALA A 224 -4.99 15.64 33.34
N GLY A 225 -4.83 14.65 34.23
CA GLY A 225 -3.53 13.99 34.47
C GLY A 225 -3.01 13.27 33.24
N ARG A 226 -3.90 12.58 32.48
CA ARG A 226 -3.53 11.92 31.23
C ARG A 226 -3.19 12.91 30.14
N ALA A 227 -3.95 13.99 30.01
CA ALA A 227 -3.66 15.07 29.07
C ALA A 227 -2.29 15.70 29.33
N SER A 228 -1.95 15.95 30.62
CA SER A 228 -0.62 16.47 31.01
C SER A 228 0.51 15.53 30.60
N SER A 229 0.39 14.24 30.90
CA SER A 229 1.41 13.24 30.55
C SER A 229 1.59 13.11 29.01
N LEU A 230 0.49 13.12 28.26
CA LEU A 230 0.55 13.04 26.78
C LEU A 230 1.14 14.30 26.16
N ALA A 231 0.75 15.48 26.65
CA ALA A 231 1.27 16.76 26.18
C ALA A 231 2.77 16.92 26.48
N GLU A 232 3.22 16.51 27.67
CA GLU A 232 4.63 16.51 28.03
C GLU A 232 5.46 15.61 27.13
N SER A 233 5.03 14.34 26.96
CA SER A 233 5.71 13.38 26.11
C SER A 233 5.81 13.89 24.66
N LEU A 234 4.72 14.44 24.11
CA LEU A 234 4.72 15.00 22.76
C LEU A 234 5.62 16.25 22.65
N ALA A 235 5.61 17.13 23.67
CA ALA A 235 6.44 18.33 23.67
C ALA A 235 7.95 18.00 23.68
N GLN A 236 8.35 16.99 24.47
CA GLN A 236 9.74 16.52 24.55
C GLN A 236 10.23 15.85 23.25
N ARG A 237 9.32 15.32 22.43
CA ARG A 237 9.64 14.52 21.22
C ARG A 237 8.95 15.06 19.97
N ARG A 238 8.75 16.36 19.91
CA ARG A 238 7.99 16.96 18.81
C ARG A 238 8.67 16.80 17.45
N GLU A 239 9.99 16.89 17.44
CA GLU A 239 10.77 16.68 16.22
C GLU A 239 10.70 15.22 15.75
N GLU A 240 10.79 14.27 16.68
CA GLU A 240 10.60 12.84 16.37
C GLU A 240 9.18 12.57 15.84
N ALA A 241 8.14 13.15 16.44
CA ALA A 241 6.77 13.00 15.96
C ALA A 241 6.57 13.57 14.56
N GLN A 242 7.23 14.68 14.23
CA GLN A 242 7.19 15.24 12.88
C GLN A 242 7.92 14.36 11.88
N LEU A 243 9.09 13.84 12.25
CA LEU A 243 9.83 12.88 11.42
C LEU A 243 8.98 11.62 11.14
N TYR A 244 8.37 11.04 12.18
CA TYR A 244 7.51 9.86 12.01
C TYR A 244 6.27 10.15 11.15
N LYS A 245 5.69 11.35 11.25
CA LYS A 245 4.64 11.78 10.35
C LYS A 245 5.12 11.89 8.90
N GLU A 246 6.31 12.43 8.68
CA GLU A 246 6.91 12.49 7.34
C GLU A 246 7.14 11.09 6.77
N LEU A 247 7.70 10.16 7.58
CA LEU A 247 7.90 8.76 7.19
C LEU A 247 6.57 8.06 6.84
N ALA A 248 5.52 8.30 7.62
CA ALA A 248 4.19 7.73 7.41
C ALA A 248 3.41 8.38 6.26
N THR A 249 3.85 9.55 5.78
CA THR A 249 3.13 10.27 4.71
C THR A 249 3.47 9.70 3.34
N ILE A 250 2.45 9.22 2.65
CA ILE A 250 2.57 8.71 1.28
C ILE A 250 2.80 9.89 0.32
N ARG A 251 3.81 9.77 -0.54
CA ARG A 251 4.07 10.73 -1.62
C ARG A 251 3.01 10.56 -2.71
N GLU A 252 2.54 11.67 -3.23
CA GLU A 252 1.53 11.70 -4.29
C GLU A 252 2.02 12.42 -5.56
N ASP A 253 3.34 12.49 -5.71
CA ASP A 253 4.04 13.22 -6.76
C ASP A 253 5.08 12.35 -7.50
N VAL A 254 5.02 11.02 -7.35
CA VAL A 254 5.85 10.08 -8.11
C VAL A 254 5.61 10.30 -9.61
N PRO A 255 6.67 10.43 -10.43
CA PRO A 255 6.55 10.75 -11.86
C PRO A 255 6.15 9.53 -12.69
N LEU A 256 4.90 9.06 -12.52
CA LEU A 256 4.35 7.98 -13.32
C LEU A 256 4.18 8.44 -14.78
N LYS A 257 4.66 7.62 -15.72
CA LYS A 257 4.64 7.97 -17.17
C LYS A 257 3.31 7.62 -17.84
N GLU A 258 2.63 6.58 -17.35
CA GLU A 258 1.46 6.00 -17.96
C GLU A 258 0.26 6.94 -17.87
N LYS A 259 -0.54 6.92 -18.94
CA LYS A 259 -1.83 7.62 -19.01
C LYS A 259 -2.95 6.66 -18.54
N LEU A 260 -4.11 7.20 -18.23
CA LEU A 260 -5.29 6.41 -17.86
C LEU A 260 -5.62 5.31 -18.89
N ALA A 261 -5.46 5.61 -20.18
CA ALA A 261 -5.71 4.66 -21.26
C ALA A 261 -4.77 3.43 -21.22
N ASP A 262 -3.55 3.61 -20.70
CA ASP A 262 -2.56 2.54 -20.62
C ASP A 262 -2.92 1.51 -19.53
N LEU A 263 -3.66 1.93 -18.50
CA LEU A 263 -4.17 1.02 -17.47
C LEU A 263 -5.24 0.06 -17.98
N LYS A 264 -5.83 0.33 -19.15
CA LYS A 264 -6.87 -0.55 -19.71
C LYS A 264 -6.27 -1.88 -20.14
N TRP A 265 -6.63 -2.94 -19.42
CA TRP A 265 -6.18 -4.27 -19.79
C TRP A 265 -6.75 -4.72 -21.13
N GLN A 266 -5.86 -5.04 -22.07
CA GLN A 266 -6.21 -5.44 -23.42
C GLN A 266 -5.90 -6.93 -23.71
N GLY A 267 -5.47 -7.67 -22.70
CA GLY A 267 -5.05 -9.06 -22.78
C GLY A 267 -3.55 -9.25 -22.49
N ALA A 268 -3.14 -10.50 -22.36
CA ALA A 268 -1.74 -10.86 -22.13
C ALA A 268 -0.91 -10.82 -23.42
N TYR A 269 0.40 -10.57 -23.29
CA TYR A 269 1.34 -10.72 -24.39
C TYR A 269 1.70 -12.19 -24.61
N LYS A 270 1.97 -12.60 -25.86
CA LYS A 270 2.35 -13.98 -26.20
C LYS A 270 3.59 -14.48 -25.44
N ARG A 271 4.52 -13.58 -25.06
CA ARG A 271 5.69 -13.93 -24.24
C ARG A 271 5.32 -14.57 -22.91
N LEU A 272 4.11 -14.33 -22.37
CA LEU A 272 3.66 -14.96 -21.14
C LEU A 272 3.62 -16.50 -21.26
N MET A 273 3.39 -17.05 -22.46
CA MET A 273 3.41 -18.52 -22.66
C MET A 273 4.81 -19.08 -22.41
N ALA A 274 5.83 -18.50 -23.03
CA ALA A 274 7.21 -18.91 -22.83
C ALA A 274 7.64 -18.72 -21.37
N PHE A 275 7.31 -17.57 -20.79
CA PHE A 275 7.59 -17.27 -19.38
C PHE A 275 6.96 -18.31 -18.43
N CYS A 276 5.70 -18.65 -18.59
CA CYS A 276 5.03 -19.66 -17.76
C CYS A 276 5.66 -21.06 -17.98
N HIS A 277 6.04 -21.40 -19.20
CA HIS A 277 6.74 -22.66 -19.50
C HIS A 277 8.06 -22.76 -18.75
N GLU A 278 8.87 -21.72 -18.77
CA GLU A 278 10.14 -21.62 -18.01
C GLU A 278 9.92 -21.79 -16.51
N LEU A 279 8.81 -21.24 -15.97
CA LEU A 279 8.45 -21.39 -14.56
C LEU A 279 7.73 -22.72 -14.25
N GLY A 280 7.57 -23.63 -15.23
CA GLY A 280 6.92 -24.93 -15.04
C GLY A 280 5.42 -24.85 -14.78
N ASP A 281 4.72 -23.88 -15.39
CA ASP A 281 3.27 -23.74 -15.29
C ASP A 281 2.59 -23.61 -16.66
N GLU A 282 2.07 -24.74 -17.15
CA GLU A 282 1.32 -24.81 -18.41
C GLU A 282 -0.17 -24.43 -18.26
N LYS A 283 -0.64 -24.23 -17.02
CA LYS A 283 -2.08 -24.02 -16.77
C LYS A 283 -2.49 -22.55 -16.82
N ILE A 284 -1.60 -21.62 -16.45
CA ILE A 284 -1.91 -20.19 -16.48
C ILE A 284 -2.22 -19.74 -17.91
N PRO A 285 -1.41 -20.06 -18.95
CA PRO A 285 -1.71 -19.66 -20.32
C PRO A 285 -3.07 -20.13 -20.84
N LEU A 286 -3.52 -21.32 -20.44
CA LEU A 286 -4.83 -21.89 -20.83
C LEU A 286 -6.03 -21.12 -20.25
N ARG A 287 -5.82 -20.31 -19.22
CA ARG A 287 -6.85 -19.51 -18.56
C ARG A 287 -6.92 -18.07 -19.06
N ILE A 288 -6.01 -17.65 -19.94
CA ILE A 288 -5.97 -16.30 -20.48
C ILE A 288 -7.13 -16.12 -21.46
N PRO A 289 -8.12 -15.26 -21.16
CA PRO A 289 -9.31 -15.11 -22.01
C PRO A 289 -9.04 -14.26 -23.25
N ARG A 290 -7.94 -13.49 -23.24
CA ARG A 290 -7.59 -12.58 -24.34
C ARG A 290 -6.08 -12.43 -24.45
N TRP A 291 -5.58 -12.57 -25.67
CA TRP A 291 -4.19 -12.34 -26.03
C TRP A 291 -4.09 -11.06 -26.87
N ARG A 292 -3.06 -10.26 -26.62
CA ARG A 292 -2.76 -9.11 -27.49
C ARG A 292 -2.24 -9.62 -28.84
N SER A 293 -2.75 -8.99 -29.91
CA SER A 293 -2.03 -9.02 -31.18
C SER A 293 -0.71 -8.28 -30.95
N SER A 294 0.40 -8.93 -31.26
CA SER A 294 1.75 -8.36 -31.18
C SER A 294 1.85 -7.07 -31.96
#